data_01858d5d9c0a78833e72115af7e7577c
#
_entry.id   01858d5d9c0a78833e72115af7e7577c
#
_cell.length_a   1.000
_cell.length_b   1.000
_cell.length_c   1.000
_cell.angle_alpha   90.00
_cell.angle_beta   90.00
_cell.angle_gamma   90.00
#
_symmetry.space_group_name_H-M   'P 1'
#
loop_
_entity.id
_entity.type
_entity.pdbx_description
1 polymer ?
#
loop_
_entity_poly.entity_id
_entity_poly.type
_entity_poly.pdbx_seq_one_letter_code
_entity_poly.pdbx_strand_id
1 'polypeptide(L)'
;EEDQKDLPAQALGSHKKEHELLTDELRQKAIQAYFASITFMDAQVGRILDTLDRLGLSDNTVVVFTSDHGYHLGEHGLWQKMSLFEESARVPLIIAAPGVGQAGGVAQTPVGLIDLYPTLAELCGVEPPDSLQGQSLAPILADCALPGRGWTLSQVTRGPRAKRTFGFTLRTPRWRYTQWEQGQQGQELYDHQADPREQTNLADDPAHADVIAHLSTQLRTAVAASYPESGEIPAIREGLWAPNLTDP
;
A
#
# COMPACT_ATOMS: atom_id res chain seq x y z
N GLU A 1 18.49 7.42 11.92
CA GLU A 1 19.68 6.53 12.09
C GLU A 1 19.56 5.64 13.33
N GLU A 2 18.87 6.06 14.39
CA GLU A 2 18.62 5.20 15.56
C GLU A 2 17.59 4.10 15.23
N ASP A 3 16.56 4.44 14.49
CA ASP A 3 15.49 3.58 14.02
C ASP A 3 15.91 2.52 12.97
N GLN A 4 17.14 2.57 12.47
CA GLN A 4 17.67 1.60 11.53
C GLN A 4 18.42 0.44 12.20
N LYS A 5 18.68 0.53 13.50
CA LYS A 5 19.55 -0.43 14.21
C LYS A 5 18.91 -1.80 14.42
N ASP A 6 17.60 -1.85 14.51
CA ASP A 6 16.78 -3.05 14.72
C ASP A 6 16.11 -3.56 13.45
N LEU A 7 16.47 -2.96 12.28
CA LEU A 7 15.89 -3.33 10.99
C LEU A 7 16.68 -4.46 10.31
N PRO A 8 15.99 -5.42 9.69
CA PRO A 8 16.65 -6.34 8.78
C PRO A 8 17.19 -5.61 7.56
N ALA A 9 18.35 -6.04 7.04
CA ALA A 9 19.01 -5.38 5.91
C ALA A 9 18.10 -5.23 4.67
N GLN A 10 17.15 -6.14 4.49
CA GLN A 10 16.21 -6.12 3.38
C GLN A 10 15.20 -4.97 3.47
N ALA A 11 14.84 -4.52 4.67
CA ALA A 11 13.94 -3.38 4.88
C ALA A 11 14.52 -2.11 4.24
N LEU A 12 15.83 -1.90 4.40
CA LEU A 12 16.56 -0.76 3.87
C LEU A 12 17.03 -0.96 2.40
N GLY A 13 16.66 -2.05 1.75
CA GLY A 13 17.13 -2.39 0.41
C GLY A 13 16.68 -1.46 -0.73
N SER A 14 15.86 -0.44 -0.44
CA SER A 14 15.56 0.68 -1.36
C SER A 14 16.52 1.87 -1.20
N HIS A 15 17.40 1.85 -0.20
CA HIS A 15 18.43 2.86 -0.03
C HIS A 15 19.37 2.88 -1.26
N LYS A 16 19.68 4.07 -1.73
CA LYS A 16 20.63 4.30 -2.84
C LYS A 16 21.82 5.09 -2.32
N LYS A 17 22.99 4.80 -2.88
CA LYS A 17 24.24 5.53 -2.51
C LYS A 17 24.12 7.05 -2.71
N GLU A 18 23.32 7.48 -3.66
CA GLU A 18 23.06 8.90 -3.93
C GLU A 18 22.35 9.59 -2.76
N HIS A 19 21.61 8.83 -1.93
CA HIS A 19 20.96 9.38 -0.72
C HIS A 19 21.99 9.85 0.32
N GLU A 20 23.17 9.23 0.36
CA GLU A 20 24.27 9.61 1.27
C GLU A 20 24.90 10.97 0.90
N LEU A 21 24.70 11.41 -0.36
CA LEU A 21 25.21 12.68 -0.86
C LEU A 21 24.25 13.86 -0.59
N LEU A 22 23.07 13.59 -0.05
CA LEU A 22 22.09 14.62 0.24
C LEU A 22 22.50 15.44 1.46
N THR A 23 22.91 16.68 1.23
CA THR A 23 23.08 17.67 2.29
C THR A 23 21.72 18.08 2.86
N ASP A 24 21.69 18.66 4.06
CA ASP A 24 20.45 19.14 4.67
C ASP A 24 19.73 20.18 3.79
N GLU A 25 20.49 21.03 3.10
CA GLU A 25 19.94 22.00 2.13
C GLU A 25 19.24 21.28 0.96
N LEU A 26 19.85 20.22 0.41
CA LEU A 26 19.25 19.44 -0.68
C LEU A 26 18.00 18.67 -0.21
N ARG A 27 18.02 18.11 1.01
CA ARG A 27 16.85 17.46 1.62
C ARG A 27 15.67 18.43 1.76
N GLN A 28 15.93 19.64 2.30
CA GLN A 28 14.92 20.68 2.42
C GLN A 28 14.35 21.10 1.06
N LYS A 29 15.21 21.27 0.04
CA LYS A 29 14.77 21.60 -1.32
C LYS A 29 13.93 20.46 -1.94
N ALA A 30 14.33 19.21 -1.71
CA ALA A 30 13.56 18.06 -2.19
C ALA A 30 12.15 17.99 -1.56
N ILE A 31 12.06 18.20 -0.25
CA ILE A 31 10.79 18.28 0.48
C ILE A 31 9.94 19.44 -0.04
N GLN A 32 10.53 20.63 -0.21
CA GLN A 32 9.83 21.79 -0.76
C GLN A 32 9.29 21.53 -2.17
N ALA A 33 10.11 20.92 -3.04
CA ALA A 33 9.70 20.58 -4.41
C ALA A 33 8.58 19.54 -4.42
N TYR A 34 8.60 18.55 -3.51
CA TYR A 34 7.54 17.56 -3.36
C TYR A 34 6.21 18.23 -2.99
N PHE A 35 6.19 19.10 -1.98
CA PHE A 35 4.98 19.82 -1.60
C PHE A 35 4.51 20.80 -2.68
N ALA A 36 5.41 21.44 -3.40
CA ALA A 36 5.05 22.29 -4.55
C ALA A 36 4.37 21.46 -5.67
N SER A 37 4.84 20.24 -5.91
CA SER A 37 4.22 19.31 -6.86
C SER A 37 2.83 18.89 -6.43
N ILE A 38 2.61 18.64 -5.12
CA ILE A 38 1.28 18.36 -4.56
C ILE A 38 0.34 19.54 -4.79
N THR A 39 0.79 20.78 -4.48
CA THR A 39 -0.01 22.00 -4.67
C THR A 39 -0.40 22.18 -6.14
N PHE A 40 0.52 21.94 -7.06
CA PHE A 40 0.24 22.00 -8.50
C PHE A 40 -0.79 20.94 -8.93
N MET A 41 -0.60 19.69 -8.48
CA MET A 41 -1.50 18.57 -8.77
C MET A 41 -2.92 18.86 -8.22
N ASP A 42 -3.02 19.31 -6.99
CA ASP A 42 -4.29 19.66 -6.33
C ASP A 42 -5.07 20.69 -7.14
N ALA A 43 -4.40 21.74 -7.63
CA ALA A 43 -5.02 22.74 -8.50
C ALA A 43 -5.55 22.12 -9.82
N GLN A 44 -4.89 21.10 -10.39
CA GLN A 44 -5.38 20.41 -11.59
C GLN A 44 -6.60 19.53 -11.26
N VAL A 45 -6.59 18.84 -10.12
CA VAL A 45 -7.75 18.08 -9.63
C VAL A 45 -8.96 18.99 -9.46
N GLY A 46 -8.79 20.16 -8.82
CA GLY A 46 -9.84 21.17 -8.69
C GLY A 46 -10.46 21.55 -10.02
N ARG A 47 -9.65 21.82 -11.06
CA ARG A 47 -10.14 22.14 -12.42
C ARG A 47 -10.98 21.03 -13.04
N ILE A 48 -10.65 19.76 -12.76
CA ILE A 48 -11.44 18.62 -13.23
C ILE A 48 -12.80 18.59 -12.53
N LEU A 49 -12.82 18.72 -11.19
CA LEU A 49 -14.03 18.72 -10.38
C LEU A 49 -14.96 19.89 -10.76
N ASP A 50 -14.41 21.11 -10.88
CA ASP A 50 -15.17 22.30 -11.35
C ASP A 50 -15.78 22.05 -12.73
N THR A 51 -15.10 21.31 -13.60
CA THR A 51 -15.61 21.00 -14.93
C THR A 51 -16.75 19.99 -14.87
N LEU A 52 -16.67 18.95 -14.01
CA LEU A 52 -17.78 18.03 -13.77
C LEU A 52 -19.03 18.78 -13.31
N ASP A 53 -18.88 19.67 -12.33
CA ASP A 53 -19.97 20.46 -11.78
C ASP A 53 -20.59 21.37 -12.85
N ARG A 54 -19.76 22.10 -13.58
CA ARG A 54 -20.21 23.02 -14.66
C ARG A 54 -20.96 22.33 -15.78
N LEU A 55 -20.61 21.06 -16.04
CA LEU A 55 -21.27 20.24 -17.07
C LEU A 55 -22.48 19.48 -16.56
N GLY A 56 -22.78 19.54 -15.26
CA GLY A 56 -23.88 18.79 -14.63
C GLY A 56 -23.66 17.28 -14.63
N LEU A 57 -22.39 16.84 -14.55
CA LEU A 57 -22.02 15.43 -14.60
C LEU A 57 -21.76 14.84 -13.21
N SER A 58 -21.66 15.67 -12.16
CA SER A 58 -21.28 15.24 -10.81
C SER A 58 -22.24 14.20 -10.23
N ASP A 59 -23.53 14.30 -10.50
CA ASP A 59 -24.54 13.36 -10.01
C ASP A 59 -24.53 11.98 -10.72
N ASN A 60 -23.73 11.84 -11.78
CA ASN A 60 -23.61 10.60 -12.56
C ASN A 60 -22.15 10.18 -12.77
N THR A 61 -21.26 10.59 -11.91
CA THR A 61 -19.83 10.27 -12.02
C THR A 61 -19.29 9.77 -10.69
N VAL A 62 -18.71 8.56 -10.68
CA VAL A 62 -17.91 8.08 -9.56
C VAL A 62 -16.53 8.70 -9.66
N VAL A 63 -16.08 9.38 -8.61
CA VAL A 63 -14.75 9.97 -8.53
C VAL A 63 -13.91 9.18 -7.55
N VAL A 64 -12.74 8.71 -8.00
CA VAL A 64 -11.74 8.05 -7.15
C VAL A 64 -10.46 8.86 -7.18
N PHE A 65 -9.97 9.25 -6.00
CA PHE A 65 -8.67 9.87 -5.83
C PHE A 65 -7.77 8.94 -5.04
N THR A 66 -6.64 8.54 -5.62
CA THR A 66 -5.66 7.64 -5.00
C THR A 66 -4.27 7.83 -5.63
N SER A 67 -3.29 7.08 -5.14
CA SER A 67 -1.95 6.95 -5.71
C SER A 67 -1.59 5.48 -5.83
N ASP A 68 -0.64 5.15 -6.70
CA ASP A 68 -0.11 3.79 -6.89
C ASP A 68 0.84 3.38 -5.74
N HIS A 69 1.54 4.34 -5.14
CA HIS A 69 2.42 4.15 -3.99
C HIS A 69 2.58 5.47 -3.22
N GLY A 70 3.09 5.37 -2.02
CA GLY A 70 3.52 6.50 -1.21
C GLY A 70 4.96 6.94 -1.53
N TYR A 71 5.58 7.75 -0.65
CA TYR A 71 6.88 8.34 -0.91
C TYR A 71 7.60 8.72 0.39
N HIS A 72 8.85 8.27 0.55
CA HIS A 72 9.73 8.68 1.64
C HIS A 72 10.37 10.04 1.35
N LEU A 73 10.44 10.88 2.36
CA LEU A 73 11.11 12.18 2.35
C LEU A 73 12.25 12.25 3.37
N GLY A 74 12.81 11.11 3.71
CA GLY A 74 13.92 10.96 4.66
C GLY A 74 13.61 10.03 5.83
N GLU A 75 12.37 9.59 5.98
CA GLU A 75 11.97 8.63 7.00
C GLU A 75 12.75 7.33 6.82
N HIS A 76 13.21 6.72 7.91
CA HIS A 76 14.09 5.55 7.93
C HIS A 76 15.39 5.74 7.11
N GLY A 77 15.82 7.00 6.89
CA GLY A 77 16.94 7.31 5.99
C GLY A 77 16.68 7.03 4.50
N LEU A 78 15.43 6.72 4.16
CA LEU A 78 15.01 6.38 2.80
C LEU A 78 14.45 7.61 2.07
N TRP A 79 14.59 7.59 0.76
CA TRP A 79 13.99 8.55 -0.16
C TRP A 79 13.30 7.79 -1.28
N GLN A 80 12.24 8.38 -1.85
CA GLN A 80 11.44 7.77 -2.91
C GLN A 80 10.53 6.64 -2.36
N LYS A 81 10.51 5.47 -2.99
CA LYS A 81 9.56 4.38 -2.78
C LYS A 81 10.27 3.03 -2.69
N MET A 82 9.55 1.95 -2.83
CA MET A 82 10.05 0.56 -2.86
C MET A 82 10.41 0.00 -1.49
N SER A 83 9.78 0.49 -0.43
CA SER A 83 9.82 -0.11 0.91
C SER A 83 8.47 -0.75 1.26
N LEU A 84 8.39 -1.39 2.42
CA LEU A 84 7.15 -1.90 3.00
C LEU A 84 6.70 -1.09 4.22
N PHE A 85 7.37 0.03 4.51
CA PHE A 85 6.97 0.99 5.53
C PHE A 85 5.71 1.77 5.12
N GLU A 86 5.05 2.37 6.11
CA GLU A 86 3.80 3.12 5.92
C GLU A 86 3.94 4.22 4.86
N GLU A 87 5.07 4.95 4.82
CA GLU A 87 5.32 6.04 3.87
C GLU A 87 5.29 5.58 2.41
N SER A 88 5.69 4.34 2.14
CA SER A 88 5.69 3.77 0.79
C SER A 88 4.44 2.97 0.47
N ALA A 89 3.87 2.28 1.47
CA ALA A 89 2.77 1.35 1.27
C ALA A 89 1.38 2.00 1.45
N ARG A 90 1.28 3.09 2.22
CA ARG A 90 0.03 3.81 2.41
C ARG A 90 -0.15 4.90 1.36
N VAL A 91 -1.34 4.95 0.79
CA VAL A 91 -1.76 5.98 -0.16
C VAL A 91 -3.08 6.60 0.28
N PRO A 92 -3.39 7.85 -0.13
CA PRO A 92 -4.73 8.37 0.03
C PRO A 92 -5.71 7.53 -0.79
N LEU A 93 -6.92 7.34 -0.26
CA LEU A 93 -8.03 6.77 -1.01
C LEU A 93 -9.31 7.54 -0.66
N ILE A 94 -9.87 8.23 -1.64
CA ILE A 94 -11.14 8.92 -1.53
C ILE A 94 -12.03 8.41 -2.64
N ILE A 95 -13.24 7.98 -2.30
CA ILE A 95 -14.25 7.54 -3.25
C ILE A 95 -15.50 8.38 -3.02
N ALA A 96 -15.92 9.11 -4.04
CA ALA A 96 -17.18 9.81 -4.07
C ALA A 96 -18.08 9.17 -5.13
N ALA A 97 -19.16 8.52 -4.68
CA ALA A 97 -20.14 7.84 -5.54
C ALA A 97 -21.53 8.41 -5.28
N PRO A 98 -22.21 8.96 -6.29
CA PRO A 98 -23.54 9.53 -6.13
C PRO A 98 -24.54 8.51 -5.58
N GLY A 99 -25.28 8.89 -4.56
CA GLY A 99 -26.29 8.01 -3.94
C GLY A 99 -25.74 6.88 -3.07
N VAL A 100 -24.43 6.76 -2.92
CA VAL A 100 -23.78 5.76 -2.08
C VAL A 100 -23.00 6.41 -0.96
N GLY A 101 -23.21 5.91 0.25
CA GLY A 101 -22.42 6.31 1.40
C GLY A 101 -22.84 7.61 2.06
N GLN A 102 -22.09 7.97 3.07
CA GLN A 102 -22.28 9.14 3.90
C GLN A 102 -21.20 10.17 3.54
N ALA A 103 -21.59 11.34 3.09
CA ALA A 103 -20.66 12.41 2.76
C ALA A 103 -19.73 12.73 3.95
N GLY A 104 -18.42 12.74 3.71
CA GLY A 104 -17.40 12.96 4.75
C GLY A 104 -17.16 11.77 5.67
N GLY A 105 -17.71 10.59 5.38
CA GLY A 105 -17.43 9.36 6.13
C GLY A 105 -15.97 8.96 6.04
N VAL A 106 -15.41 8.43 7.14
CA VAL A 106 -14.02 7.95 7.22
C VAL A 106 -14.01 6.52 7.76
N ALA A 107 -13.57 5.59 6.94
CA ALA A 107 -13.34 4.20 7.34
C ALA A 107 -11.92 4.04 7.89
N GLN A 108 -11.79 3.32 9.00
CA GLN A 108 -10.49 3.06 9.65
C GLN A 108 -9.88 1.71 9.25
N THR A 109 -10.64 0.86 8.57
CA THR A 109 -10.14 -0.44 8.14
C THR A 109 -9.12 -0.32 7.01
N PRO A 110 -7.99 -1.04 7.06
CA PRO A 110 -7.07 -1.12 5.92
C PRO A 110 -7.74 -1.78 4.72
N VAL A 111 -7.54 -1.16 3.55
CA VAL A 111 -8.03 -1.66 2.26
C VAL A 111 -6.87 -1.67 1.26
N GLY A 112 -6.94 -2.50 0.24
CA GLY A 112 -5.90 -2.61 -0.78
C GLY A 112 -6.30 -1.99 -2.11
N LEU A 113 -5.33 -1.58 -2.93
CA LEU A 113 -5.60 -1.11 -4.29
C LEU A 113 -6.28 -2.18 -5.17
N ILE A 114 -6.07 -3.46 -4.83
CA ILE A 114 -6.74 -4.60 -5.46
C ILE A 114 -8.27 -4.55 -5.31
N ASP A 115 -8.77 -3.87 -4.28
CA ASP A 115 -10.20 -3.74 -3.98
C ASP A 115 -10.90 -2.68 -4.86
N LEU A 116 -10.12 -1.84 -5.59
CA LEU A 116 -10.69 -0.78 -6.44
C LEU A 116 -11.48 -1.32 -7.62
N TYR A 117 -10.96 -2.33 -8.31
CA TYR A 117 -11.63 -2.89 -9.49
C TYR A 117 -13.03 -3.43 -9.16
N PRO A 118 -13.19 -4.37 -8.20
CA PRO A 118 -14.53 -4.86 -7.84
C PRO A 118 -15.44 -3.76 -7.28
N THR A 119 -14.88 -2.78 -6.57
CA THR A 119 -15.65 -1.62 -6.07
C THR A 119 -16.22 -0.80 -7.21
N LEU A 120 -15.40 -0.44 -8.18
CA LEU A 120 -15.84 0.36 -9.33
C LEU A 120 -16.83 -0.41 -10.21
N ALA A 121 -16.61 -1.71 -10.40
CA ALA A 121 -17.55 -2.55 -11.13
C ALA A 121 -18.94 -2.53 -10.46
N GLU A 122 -19.02 -2.74 -9.15
CA GLU A 122 -20.27 -2.70 -8.40
C GLU A 122 -20.93 -1.31 -8.45
N LEU A 123 -20.16 -0.23 -8.18
CA LEU A 123 -20.69 1.15 -8.21
C LEU A 123 -21.20 1.57 -9.59
N CYS A 124 -20.63 1.04 -10.66
CA CYS A 124 -21.01 1.33 -12.03
C CYS A 124 -22.03 0.32 -12.61
N GLY A 125 -22.45 -0.69 -11.84
CA GLY A 125 -23.39 -1.73 -12.31
C GLY A 125 -22.80 -2.63 -13.41
N VAL A 126 -21.48 -2.83 -13.40
CA VAL A 126 -20.75 -3.70 -14.35
C VAL A 126 -20.38 -4.99 -13.64
N GLU A 127 -20.63 -6.13 -14.26
CA GLU A 127 -20.27 -7.42 -13.69
C GLU A 127 -18.76 -7.66 -13.79
N PRO A 128 -18.06 -7.86 -12.65
CA PRO A 128 -16.63 -8.09 -12.67
C PRO A 128 -16.33 -9.55 -13.03
N PRO A 129 -15.13 -9.86 -13.57
CA PRO A 129 -14.72 -11.25 -13.79
C PRO A 129 -14.52 -11.99 -12.47
N ASP A 130 -14.84 -13.30 -12.47
CA ASP A 130 -14.77 -14.20 -11.29
C ASP A 130 -13.34 -14.35 -10.72
N SER A 131 -12.32 -14.04 -11.51
CA SER A 131 -10.91 -14.20 -11.13
C SER A 131 -10.35 -13.10 -10.21
N LEU A 132 -11.17 -12.11 -9.81
CA LEU A 132 -10.71 -11.03 -8.95
C LEU A 132 -10.49 -11.50 -7.52
N GLN A 133 -9.35 -11.12 -6.94
CA GLN A 133 -9.01 -11.41 -5.55
C GLN A 133 -9.39 -10.25 -4.60
N GLY A 134 -9.64 -9.06 -5.14
CA GLY A 134 -10.12 -7.90 -4.41
C GLY A 134 -11.56 -8.07 -3.95
N GLN A 135 -11.95 -7.31 -2.93
CA GLN A 135 -13.31 -7.23 -2.42
C GLN A 135 -13.89 -5.85 -2.68
N SER A 136 -15.18 -5.78 -3.03
CA SER A 136 -15.83 -4.47 -3.16
C SER A 136 -15.85 -3.72 -1.83
N LEU A 137 -15.54 -2.43 -1.90
CA LEU A 137 -15.61 -1.50 -0.79
C LEU A 137 -16.98 -0.79 -0.70
N ALA A 138 -17.92 -1.09 -1.59
CA ALA A 138 -19.26 -0.49 -1.57
C ALA A 138 -19.97 -0.67 -0.21
N PRO A 139 -19.91 -1.82 0.49
CA PRO A 139 -20.44 -1.93 1.84
C PRO A 139 -19.79 -0.98 2.85
N ILE A 140 -18.46 -0.78 2.77
CA ILE A 140 -17.72 0.14 3.65
C ILE A 140 -18.07 1.59 3.32
N LEU A 141 -18.31 1.92 2.05
CA LEU A 141 -18.79 3.25 1.66
C LEU A 141 -20.18 3.53 2.23
N ALA A 142 -21.06 2.52 2.28
CA ALA A 142 -22.39 2.65 2.88
C ALA A 142 -22.34 2.76 4.41
N ASP A 143 -21.45 2.03 5.07
CA ASP A 143 -21.23 2.07 6.52
C ASP A 143 -19.73 2.00 6.85
N CYS A 144 -19.14 3.15 7.13
CA CYS A 144 -17.71 3.29 7.44
C CYS A 144 -17.25 2.56 8.72
N ALA A 145 -18.18 2.07 9.56
CA ALA A 145 -17.87 1.28 10.75
C ALA A 145 -17.62 -0.21 10.45
N LEU A 146 -17.94 -0.67 9.24
CA LEU A 146 -17.71 -2.06 8.87
C LEU A 146 -16.21 -2.39 8.85
N PRO A 147 -15.82 -3.55 9.40
CA PRO A 147 -14.41 -3.94 9.49
C PRO A 147 -13.80 -4.36 8.14
N GLY A 148 -14.62 -4.61 7.13
CA GLY A 148 -14.15 -5.15 5.85
C GLY A 148 -13.35 -6.44 6.03
N ARG A 149 -12.27 -6.61 5.24
CA ARG A 149 -11.32 -7.71 5.42
C ARG A 149 -10.48 -7.54 6.69
N GLY A 150 -10.32 -6.31 7.18
CA GLY A 150 -9.54 -5.98 8.37
C GLY A 150 -8.03 -6.04 8.18
N TRP A 151 -7.55 -6.27 6.96
CA TRP A 151 -6.12 -6.26 6.64
C TRP A 151 -5.88 -6.02 5.14
N THR A 152 -4.65 -5.61 4.82
CA THR A 152 -4.17 -5.54 3.43
C THR A 152 -2.77 -6.11 3.32
N LEU A 153 -2.43 -6.62 2.12
CA LEU A 153 -1.14 -7.25 1.80
C LEU A 153 -0.39 -6.39 0.80
N SER A 154 0.90 -6.15 1.05
CA SER A 154 1.80 -5.54 0.07
C SER A 154 3.06 -6.39 -0.08
N GLN A 155 3.68 -6.31 -1.25
CA GLN A 155 4.88 -7.07 -1.61
C GLN A 155 5.92 -6.18 -2.26
N VAL A 156 7.19 -6.44 -1.93
CA VAL A 156 8.35 -5.94 -2.69
C VAL A 156 9.36 -7.04 -2.93
N THR A 157 10.22 -6.84 -3.92
CA THR A 157 11.33 -7.75 -4.19
C THR A 157 12.67 -7.03 -4.06
N ARG A 158 13.70 -7.76 -3.64
CA ARG A 158 15.08 -7.30 -3.53
C ARG A 158 16.00 -8.18 -4.36
N GLY A 159 17.14 -7.63 -4.74
CA GLY A 159 18.18 -8.38 -5.46
C GLY A 159 17.91 -8.59 -6.95
N PRO A 160 18.88 -9.19 -7.66
CA PRO A 160 18.79 -9.45 -9.09
C PRO A 160 17.77 -10.54 -9.41
N ARG A 161 17.23 -10.55 -10.64
CA ARG A 161 16.18 -11.47 -11.08
C ARG A 161 16.45 -12.95 -10.76
N ALA A 162 17.70 -13.39 -10.86
CA ALA A 162 18.09 -14.79 -10.62
C ALA A 162 18.16 -15.14 -9.12
N LYS A 163 18.18 -14.15 -8.22
CA LYS A 163 18.27 -14.35 -6.77
C LYS A 163 17.44 -13.27 -6.06
N ARG A 164 16.13 -13.33 -6.28
CA ARG A 164 15.21 -12.40 -5.63
C ARG A 164 14.92 -12.83 -4.20
N THR A 165 14.90 -11.87 -3.31
CA THR A 165 14.34 -11.96 -1.97
C THR A 165 12.96 -11.31 -1.97
N PHE A 166 11.96 -12.00 -1.47
CA PHE A 166 10.61 -11.50 -1.37
C PHE A 166 10.34 -10.97 0.03
N GLY A 167 9.81 -9.75 0.10
CA GLY A 167 9.25 -9.17 1.30
C GLY A 167 7.74 -9.05 1.18
N PHE A 168 7.03 -9.50 2.19
CA PHE A 168 5.59 -9.36 2.30
C PHE A 168 5.24 -8.68 3.60
N THR A 169 4.32 -7.73 3.56
CA THR A 169 3.78 -7.07 4.75
C THR A 169 2.27 -7.19 4.83
N LEU A 170 1.79 -7.49 6.02
CA LEU A 170 0.38 -7.48 6.39
C LEU A 170 0.12 -6.26 7.26
N ARG A 171 -0.81 -5.39 6.83
CA ARG A 171 -1.26 -4.22 7.58
C ARG A 171 -2.67 -4.46 8.12
N THR A 172 -2.82 -4.49 9.44
CA THR A 172 -4.12 -4.54 10.15
C THR A 172 -4.42 -3.16 10.76
N PRO A 173 -5.58 -2.90 11.38
CA PRO A 173 -5.86 -1.60 12.00
C PRO A 173 -4.83 -1.17 13.06
N ARG A 174 -4.20 -2.13 13.75
CA ARG A 174 -3.21 -1.85 14.78
C ARG A 174 -1.79 -2.21 14.37
N TRP A 175 -1.59 -3.32 13.69
CA TRP A 175 -0.28 -3.91 13.48
C TRP A 175 0.16 -3.81 12.02
N ARG A 176 1.45 -3.60 11.80
CA ARG A 176 2.14 -3.99 10.58
C ARG A 176 3.11 -5.12 10.91
N TYR A 177 3.02 -6.20 10.15
CA TYR A 177 3.93 -7.33 10.26
C TYR A 177 4.54 -7.66 8.90
N THR A 178 5.86 -7.69 8.84
CA THR A 178 6.63 -7.92 7.60
C THR A 178 7.52 -9.14 7.76
N GLN A 179 7.60 -9.97 6.73
CA GLN A 179 8.56 -11.07 6.61
C GLN A 179 9.37 -10.94 5.33
N TRP A 180 10.67 -11.17 5.45
CA TRP A 180 11.60 -11.29 4.34
C TRP A 180 12.01 -12.75 4.18
N GLU A 181 11.80 -13.32 2.96
CA GLU A 181 12.07 -14.73 2.64
C GLU A 181 11.48 -15.68 3.69
N GLN A 182 10.19 -15.53 3.97
CA GLN A 182 9.46 -16.30 4.99
C GLN A 182 10.08 -16.22 6.41
N GLY A 183 10.71 -15.10 6.72
CA GLY A 183 11.39 -14.85 8.00
C GLY A 183 12.88 -15.21 8.02
N GLN A 184 13.40 -15.90 7.00
CA GLN A 184 14.82 -16.31 6.96
C GLN A 184 15.79 -15.13 6.81
N GLN A 185 15.32 -14.00 6.28
CA GLN A 185 16.11 -12.79 6.11
C GLN A 185 15.59 -11.61 6.96
N GLY A 186 14.89 -11.94 8.03
CA GLY A 186 14.39 -11.01 9.03
C GLY A 186 12.88 -10.81 8.99
N GLN A 187 12.40 -10.18 10.04
CA GLN A 187 10.99 -9.84 10.24
C GLN A 187 10.88 -8.52 10.98
N GLU A 188 9.73 -7.90 10.85
CA GLU A 188 9.42 -6.61 11.48
C GLU A 188 8.00 -6.64 12.03
N LEU A 189 7.81 -6.03 13.20
CA LEU A 189 6.51 -5.81 13.82
C LEU A 189 6.42 -4.39 14.36
N TYR A 190 5.35 -3.68 13.99
CA TYR A 190 5.10 -2.32 14.47
C TYR A 190 3.68 -2.20 15.01
N ASP A 191 3.55 -1.52 16.17
CA ASP A 191 2.27 -1.19 16.79
C ASP A 191 1.84 0.24 16.42
N HIS A 192 0.98 0.41 15.44
CA HIS A 192 0.53 1.72 14.97
C HIS A 192 -0.28 2.54 15.97
N GLN A 193 -0.72 1.94 17.09
CA GLN A 193 -1.31 2.71 18.17
C GLN A 193 -0.26 3.43 19.03
N ALA A 194 0.90 2.82 19.22
CA ALA A 194 2.00 3.36 20.02
C ALA A 194 3.07 4.05 19.15
N ASP A 195 3.34 3.49 17.98
CA ASP A 195 4.40 3.90 17.05
C ASP A 195 3.87 3.96 15.60
N PRO A 196 3.08 4.97 15.24
CA PRO A 196 2.55 5.12 13.88
C PRO A 196 3.63 5.45 12.83
N ARG A 197 4.87 5.71 13.27
CA ARG A 197 6.03 6.01 12.40
C ARG A 197 6.96 4.81 12.19
N GLU A 198 6.62 3.66 12.76
CA GLU A 198 7.39 2.42 12.57
C GLU A 198 8.87 2.55 12.97
N GLN A 199 9.16 3.27 14.07
CA GLN A 199 10.52 3.59 14.52
C GLN A 199 11.16 2.49 15.39
N THR A 200 10.36 1.59 15.95
CA THR A 200 10.83 0.52 16.83
C THR A 200 10.32 -0.82 16.36
N ASN A 201 11.21 -1.69 15.91
CA ASN A 201 10.88 -3.04 15.51
C ASN A 201 10.67 -3.93 16.75
N LEU A 202 9.45 -4.41 16.94
CA LEU A 202 9.05 -5.27 18.07
C LEU A 202 9.21 -6.77 17.76
N ALA A 203 9.75 -7.15 16.61
CA ALA A 203 9.78 -8.55 16.19
C ALA A 203 10.63 -9.47 17.08
N ASP A 204 11.62 -8.93 17.76
CA ASP A 204 12.49 -9.68 18.68
C ASP A 204 12.09 -9.52 20.14
N ASP A 205 11.03 -8.78 20.46
CA ASP A 205 10.52 -8.63 21.82
C ASP A 205 9.65 -9.84 22.21
N PRO A 206 10.06 -10.63 23.22
CA PRO A 206 9.28 -11.79 23.67
C PRO A 206 7.86 -11.47 24.14
N ALA A 207 7.59 -10.24 24.57
CA ALA A 207 6.26 -9.80 24.95
C ALA A 207 5.25 -9.82 23.80
N HIS A 208 5.73 -9.83 22.55
CA HIS A 208 4.92 -9.83 21.34
C HIS A 208 4.89 -11.18 20.60
N ALA A 209 5.43 -12.24 21.20
CA ALA A 209 5.53 -13.56 20.56
C ALA A 209 4.19 -14.11 20.05
N ASP A 210 3.11 -13.97 20.83
CA ASP A 210 1.77 -14.43 20.44
C ASP A 210 1.19 -13.62 19.26
N VAL A 211 1.43 -12.31 19.26
CA VAL A 211 1.02 -11.42 18.14
C VAL A 211 1.75 -11.81 16.87
N ILE A 212 3.06 -12.04 16.95
CA ILE A 212 3.91 -12.47 15.83
C ILE A 212 3.41 -13.82 15.29
N ALA A 213 3.16 -14.79 16.14
CA ALA A 213 2.67 -16.11 15.73
C ALA A 213 1.33 -16.02 14.98
N HIS A 214 0.41 -15.20 15.49
CA HIS A 214 -0.88 -14.95 14.87
C HIS A 214 -0.73 -14.28 13.49
N LEU A 215 -0.02 -13.13 13.45
CA LEU A 215 0.16 -12.36 12.20
C LEU A 215 0.99 -13.11 11.16
N SER A 216 1.98 -13.90 11.58
CA SER A 216 2.77 -14.76 10.70
C SER A 216 1.89 -15.83 10.02
N THR A 217 0.96 -16.41 10.77
CA THR A 217 0.00 -17.38 10.21
C THR A 217 -0.94 -16.69 9.23
N GLN A 218 -1.48 -15.52 9.58
CA GLN A 218 -2.36 -14.74 8.72
C GLN A 218 -1.64 -14.29 7.45
N LEU A 219 -0.40 -13.80 7.55
CA LEU A 219 0.43 -13.40 6.42
C LEU A 219 0.65 -14.55 5.45
N ARG A 220 1.05 -15.74 5.96
CA ARG A 220 1.25 -16.92 5.09
C ARG A 220 -0.04 -17.33 4.38
N THR A 221 -1.17 -17.29 5.08
CA THR A 221 -2.48 -17.58 4.47
C THR A 221 -2.82 -16.57 3.38
N ALA A 222 -2.61 -15.28 3.63
CA ALA A 222 -2.87 -14.22 2.66
C ALA A 222 -1.96 -14.33 1.42
N VAL A 223 -0.68 -14.64 1.62
CA VAL A 223 0.27 -14.87 0.52
C VAL A 223 -0.13 -16.09 -0.29
N ALA A 224 -0.46 -17.22 0.35
CA ALA A 224 -0.90 -18.42 -0.34
C ALA A 224 -2.17 -18.19 -1.18
N ALA A 225 -3.13 -17.42 -0.66
CA ALA A 225 -4.35 -17.08 -1.37
C ALA A 225 -4.12 -16.11 -2.56
N SER A 226 -2.96 -15.46 -2.64
CA SER A 226 -2.61 -14.57 -3.76
C SER A 226 -2.05 -15.33 -4.98
N TYR A 227 -1.74 -16.61 -4.84
CA TYR A 227 -1.31 -17.47 -5.96
C TYR A 227 -2.52 -18.20 -6.58
N PRO A 228 -2.43 -18.58 -7.86
CA PRO A 228 -3.43 -19.44 -8.49
C PRO A 228 -3.56 -20.78 -7.72
N GLU A 229 -4.71 -21.44 -7.80
CA GLU A 229 -4.94 -22.75 -7.16
C GLU A 229 -3.92 -23.81 -7.59
N SER A 230 -3.38 -23.71 -8.81
CA SER A 230 -2.30 -24.59 -9.29
C SER A 230 -1.00 -24.46 -8.49
N GLY A 231 -0.83 -23.37 -7.70
CA GLY A 231 0.42 -23.04 -7.01
C GLY A 231 1.57 -22.64 -7.95
N GLU A 232 1.34 -22.62 -9.27
CA GLU A 232 2.36 -22.19 -10.23
C GLU A 232 2.49 -20.68 -10.22
N ILE A 233 3.74 -20.21 -10.05
CA ILE A 233 4.05 -18.79 -10.20
C ILE A 233 4.02 -18.48 -11.70
N PRO A 234 3.17 -17.55 -12.18
CA PRO A 234 3.14 -17.19 -13.59
C PRO A 234 4.53 -16.77 -14.08
N ALA A 235 4.95 -17.30 -15.22
CA ALA A 235 6.23 -16.93 -15.81
C ALA A 235 6.25 -15.43 -16.14
N ILE A 236 7.22 -14.71 -15.59
CA ILE A 236 7.46 -13.32 -15.96
C ILE A 236 8.18 -13.34 -17.33
N ARG A 237 7.48 -12.93 -18.38
CA ARG A 237 8.06 -12.83 -19.73
C ARG A 237 9.14 -11.74 -19.78
N GLU A 238 10.24 -11.99 -20.47
CA GLU A 238 11.29 -10.98 -20.68
C GLU A 238 10.75 -9.80 -21.50
N GLY A 239 11.17 -8.60 -21.11
CA GLY A 239 10.88 -7.38 -21.87
C GLY A 239 9.51 -6.72 -21.55
N LEU A 240 8.68 -7.29 -20.72
CA LEU A 240 7.43 -6.67 -20.30
C LEU A 240 7.55 -6.06 -18.89
N TRP A 241 7.15 -4.81 -18.76
CA TRP A 241 7.08 -4.09 -17.49
C TRP A 241 5.98 -4.66 -16.58
N ALA A 242 4.93 -5.14 -17.22
CA ALA A 242 3.91 -5.96 -16.56
C ALA A 242 3.62 -7.16 -17.48
N PRO A 243 3.41 -8.36 -16.93
CA PRO A 243 2.93 -9.47 -17.74
C PRO A 243 1.59 -9.08 -18.36
N ASN A 244 1.44 -9.33 -19.64
CA ASN A 244 0.15 -9.15 -20.29
C ASN A 244 -0.75 -10.30 -19.81
N LEU A 245 -1.61 -9.99 -18.84
CA LEU A 245 -2.53 -10.97 -18.25
C LEU A 245 -3.63 -11.41 -19.22
N THR A 246 -3.70 -10.77 -20.38
CA THR A 246 -4.73 -11.03 -21.41
C THR A 246 -4.22 -11.84 -22.61
N ASP A 247 -2.96 -12.25 -22.62
CA ASP A 247 -2.49 -13.16 -23.66
C ASP A 247 -3.05 -14.57 -23.37
N PRO A 248 -3.76 -15.18 -24.34
CA PRO A 248 -4.31 -16.51 -24.21
C PRO A 248 -3.23 -17.59 -24.10
#